data_193f23dd6b63c7d014446a1d1620846f
#
_entry.id   193f23dd6b63c7d014446a1d1620846f
#
_cell.length_a   1.000
_cell.length_b   1.000
_cell.length_c   1.000
_cell.angle_alpha   90.00
_cell.angle_beta   90.00
_cell.angle_gamma   90.00
#
_symmetry.space_group_name_H-M   'P 1'
#
loop_
_entity.id
_entity.type
_entity.pdbx_description
1 polymer ?
#
loop_
_entity_poly.entity_id
_entity_poly.type
_entity_poly.pdbx_seq_one_letter_code
_entity_poly.pdbx_strand_id
1 'polypeptide(L)'
;MHCHTMSLWVGMSSLIVDIHRSSMKLNTAVNIFLPVGACLVMLVSLIAGKHEHEEQPFVGEQMAEELSSLKPEEIKAKLEILIKVIDVDKDGFTDASELQAHIKRMQKRYIDNDINNSWNNFDKPMTEDGKLSFKDYTESLYGQPSSQDELSDEYKELLDRDKHRWNKADLDEDGKLSKEEYGCFLHPESCPLMADVIVEETMKDIDKNGDGFVDLDEYITDMYRAEDYPEQKEEPEWVKSERQMFKEHRDKDKDGKMDREELKEWLMPTNFDHAEAESRHLIHIADDDSDGKLSVKEILDHYETFVGSQVTDYGEQLQKHDPAEL
;
A
#
# COMPACT_ATOMS: atom_id res chain seq x y z
N MET A 1 9.18 21.56 6.67
CA MET A 1 9.76 20.23 6.47
C MET A 1 8.61 19.24 6.30
N HIS A 2 7.85 19.33 5.18
CA HIS A 2 6.55 18.63 5.03
C HIS A 2 6.49 17.81 3.73
N CYS A 3 7.61 17.24 3.26
CA CYS A 3 7.71 16.95 1.85
C CYS A 3 8.05 15.53 1.42
N HIS A 4 8.05 14.51 2.29
CA HIS A 4 8.55 13.19 1.86
C HIS A 4 7.55 12.03 1.83
N THR A 5 6.28 12.25 2.13
CA THR A 5 5.32 11.14 2.27
C THR A 5 4.41 10.91 1.07
N MET A 6 4.42 11.80 0.07
CA MET A 6 3.55 11.68 -1.11
C MET A 6 4.06 10.77 -2.24
N SER A 7 5.24 10.19 -2.12
CA SER A 7 5.92 9.62 -3.28
C SER A 7 5.60 8.17 -3.68
N LEU A 8 4.75 7.48 -2.96
CA LEU A 8 4.44 6.07 -3.25
C LEU A 8 3.09 5.85 -3.96
N TRP A 9 2.38 6.92 -4.25
CA TRP A 9 0.97 6.87 -4.61
C TRP A 9 0.64 6.58 -6.08
N VAL A 10 1.51 6.93 -6.98
CA VAL A 10 1.14 7.09 -8.40
C VAL A 10 1.28 5.83 -9.23
N GLY A 11 2.27 5.01 -8.98
CA GLY A 11 2.45 3.77 -9.73
C GLY A 11 1.36 2.72 -9.51
N MET A 12 0.51 2.92 -8.49
CA MET A 12 -0.53 1.96 -8.13
C MET A 12 -1.95 2.43 -8.49
N SER A 13 -2.18 3.71 -8.75
CA SER A 13 -3.51 4.26 -9.05
C SER A 13 -4.03 3.81 -10.41
N SER A 14 -3.17 3.70 -11.40
CA SER A 14 -3.54 3.20 -12.75
C SER A 14 -4.01 1.74 -12.70
N LEU A 15 -3.32 0.90 -11.92
CA LEU A 15 -3.69 -0.50 -11.73
C LEU A 15 -5.06 -0.69 -11.05
N ILE A 16 -5.39 0.19 -10.09
CA ILE A 16 -6.64 0.11 -9.30
C ILE A 16 -7.84 0.60 -10.13
N VAL A 17 -7.68 1.65 -10.94
CA VAL A 17 -8.77 2.21 -11.75
C VAL A 17 -9.18 1.23 -12.85
N ASP A 18 -8.24 0.53 -13.46
CA ASP A 18 -8.54 -0.44 -14.52
C ASP A 18 -9.17 -1.73 -13.97
N ILE A 19 -8.77 -2.20 -12.80
CA ILE A 19 -9.42 -3.32 -12.10
C ILE A 19 -10.85 -2.96 -11.71
N HIS A 20 -11.11 -1.73 -11.25
CA HIS A 20 -12.46 -1.29 -10.88
C HIS A 20 -13.39 -1.13 -12.09
N ARG A 21 -12.88 -0.67 -13.24
CA ARG A 21 -13.65 -0.62 -14.50
C ARG A 21 -13.99 -1.99 -15.07
N SER A 22 -13.10 -2.96 -14.98
CA SER A 22 -13.36 -4.35 -15.41
C SER A 22 -14.32 -5.08 -14.48
N SER A 23 -14.25 -4.84 -13.16
CA SER A 23 -15.11 -5.47 -12.16
C SER A 23 -16.58 -5.05 -12.27
N MET A 24 -16.89 -3.84 -12.76
CA MET A 24 -18.27 -3.39 -12.98
C MET A 24 -18.97 -4.08 -14.16
N LYS A 25 -18.26 -4.78 -15.03
CA LYS A 25 -18.84 -5.49 -16.18
C LYS A 25 -19.02 -6.99 -15.96
N LEU A 26 -18.42 -7.58 -14.93
CA LEU A 26 -18.61 -8.98 -14.57
C LEU A 26 -19.40 -9.10 -13.26
N ASN A 27 -20.71 -9.08 -13.40
CA ASN A 27 -21.64 -9.37 -12.32
C ASN A 27 -21.75 -10.89 -12.18
N THR A 28 -20.92 -11.50 -11.36
CA THR A 28 -21.18 -12.73 -10.56
C THR A 28 -19.90 -13.19 -9.83
N ALA A 29 -19.94 -13.14 -8.51
CA ALA A 29 -19.22 -14.00 -7.59
C ALA A 29 -17.71 -14.24 -7.84
N VAL A 30 -16.88 -13.22 -7.64
CA VAL A 30 -15.48 -13.42 -7.27
C VAL A 30 -15.15 -12.39 -6.21
N ASN A 31 -14.94 -12.84 -4.97
CA ASN A 31 -14.21 -12.08 -3.97
C ASN A 31 -12.79 -11.93 -4.49
N ILE A 32 -12.54 -10.90 -5.28
CA ILE A 32 -11.20 -10.59 -5.77
C ILE A 32 -10.48 -9.87 -4.64
N PHE A 33 -9.49 -10.52 -4.10
CA PHE A 33 -8.47 -9.97 -3.23
C PHE A 33 -8.00 -8.62 -3.77
N LEU A 34 -8.21 -7.56 -3.00
CA LEU A 34 -7.58 -6.27 -3.21
C LEU A 34 -6.11 -6.41 -2.79
N PRO A 35 -5.15 -6.24 -3.70
CA PRO A 35 -3.75 -6.27 -3.29
C PRO A 35 -3.39 -5.04 -2.47
N VAL A 36 -2.38 -5.20 -1.64
CA VAL A 36 -1.76 -4.32 -0.63
C VAL A 36 -1.58 -2.84 -1.00
N GLY A 37 -1.71 -2.48 -2.27
CA GLY A 37 -1.72 -1.10 -2.72
C GLY A 37 -2.72 -0.17 -2.04
N ALA A 38 -3.82 -0.72 -1.52
CA ALA A 38 -4.81 0.07 -0.79
C ALA A 38 -4.31 0.58 0.56
N CYS A 39 -3.41 -0.14 1.25
CA CYS A 39 -2.88 0.28 2.55
C CYS A 39 -1.84 1.41 2.44
N LEU A 40 -1.08 1.47 1.34
CA LEU A 40 -0.09 2.53 1.16
C LEU A 40 -0.72 3.88 0.79
N VAL A 41 -1.89 3.85 0.19
CA VAL A 41 -2.67 5.03 -0.22
C VAL A 41 -3.13 5.87 0.97
N MET A 42 -3.31 5.29 2.13
CA MET A 42 -3.86 5.99 3.30
C MET A 42 -2.89 6.91 4.05
N LEU A 43 -1.59 6.70 3.89
CA LEU A 43 -0.60 7.48 4.65
C LEU A 43 -0.47 8.94 4.23
N VAL A 44 -0.96 9.29 3.06
CA VAL A 44 -0.73 10.62 2.46
C VAL A 44 -1.78 11.64 2.86
N SER A 45 -3.01 11.21 3.11
CA SER A 45 -4.12 12.13 3.44
C SER A 45 -4.01 12.75 4.83
N LEU A 46 -3.27 12.12 5.74
CA LEU A 46 -3.15 12.56 7.14
C LEU A 46 -2.13 13.68 7.38
N ILE A 47 -1.24 13.96 6.43
CA ILE A 47 -0.14 14.94 6.60
C ILE A 47 -0.47 16.33 6.03
N ALA A 48 -1.47 16.44 5.16
CA ALA A 48 -1.94 17.73 4.65
C ALA A 48 -2.94 18.37 5.62
N GLY A 49 -2.44 19.15 6.56
CA GLY A 49 -3.23 19.87 7.54
C GLY A 49 -4.29 20.78 6.91
N LYS A 50 -5.51 20.70 7.49
CA LYS A 50 -6.63 21.63 7.41
C LYS A 50 -7.10 22.03 6.01
N HIS A 51 -8.00 21.23 5.46
CA HIS A 51 -9.12 21.73 4.69
C HIS A 51 -10.38 20.99 5.13
N GLU A 52 -11.41 21.75 5.50
CA GLU A 52 -12.77 21.31 5.76
C GLU A 52 -13.40 20.82 4.43
N HIS A 53 -13.06 19.59 4.08
CA HIS A 53 -13.89 18.73 3.28
C HIS A 53 -13.92 17.40 4.01
N GLU A 54 -15.10 16.86 4.25
CA GLU A 54 -15.33 15.51 4.76
C GLU A 54 -14.67 14.48 3.83
N GLU A 55 -13.36 14.35 3.93
CA GLU A 55 -12.64 13.20 3.42
C GLU A 55 -12.83 12.11 4.46
N GLN A 56 -13.84 11.27 4.21
CA GLN A 56 -13.95 10.01 4.93
C GLN A 56 -12.64 9.26 4.76
N PRO A 57 -11.96 8.85 5.84
CA PRO A 57 -10.79 8.02 5.72
C PRO A 57 -11.19 6.77 4.92
N PHE A 58 -10.34 6.35 4.00
CA PHE A 58 -10.53 5.15 3.16
C PHE A 58 -10.30 3.86 3.98
N VAL A 59 -10.87 3.81 5.13
CA VAL A 59 -11.25 2.60 5.83
C VAL A 59 -12.42 2.07 5.02
N GLY A 60 -12.34 0.87 4.46
CA GLY A 60 -13.44 0.33 3.66
C GLY A 60 -14.77 0.58 4.37
N GLU A 61 -15.82 0.99 3.65
CA GLU A 61 -17.11 1.42 4.24
C GLU A 61 -17.58 0.50 5.37
N GLN A 62 -17.37 -0.80 5.24
CA GLN A 62 -17.66 -1.80 6.28
C GLN A 62 -16.82 -1.61 7.56
N MET A 63 -15.55 -1.29 7.44
CA MET A 63 -14.65 -1.12 8.59
C MET A 63 -14.91 0.21 9.29
N ALA A 64 -15.24 1.27 8.54
CA ALA A 64 -15.67 2.55 9.11
C ALA A 64 -17.01 2.41 9.86
N GLU A 65 -17.98 1.64 9.32
CA GLU A 65 -19.24 1.31 10.00
C GLU A 65 -19.01 0.47 11.26
N GLU A 66 -18.15 -0.53 11.19
CA GLU A 66 -17.84 -1.41 12.33
C GLU A 66 -17.07 -0.67 13.43
N LEU A 67 -16.09 0.19 13.10
CA LEU A 67 -15.41 1.07 14.07
C LEU A 67 -16.37 2.08 14.70
N SER A 68 -17.28 2.64 13.90
CA SER A 68 -18.32 3.55 14.40
C SER A 68 -19.33 2.85 15.33
N SER A 69 -19.41 1.51 15.31
CA SER A 69 -20.25 0.73 16.20
C SER A 69 -19.67 0.53 17.60
N LEU A 70 -18.33 0.64 17.75
CA LEU A 70 -17.66 0.55 19.03
C LEU A 70 -17.78 1.86 19.80
N LYS A 71 -18.01 1.78 21.10
CA LYS A 71 -18.02 2.97 21.95
C LYS A 71 -16.59 3.43 22.20
N PRO A 72 -16.35 4.77 22.33
CA PRO A 72 -15.03 5.29 22.65
C PRO A 72 -14.35 4.62 23.82
N GLU A 73 -15.09 4.24 24.86
CA GLU A 73 -14.56 3.57 26.03
C GLU A 73 -14.05 2.16 25.72
N GLU A 74 -14.72 1.44 24.83
CA GLU A 74 -14.32 0.09 24.38
C GLU A 74 -13.04 0.16 23.53
N ILE A 75 -12.98 1.16 22.64
CA ILE A 75 -11.79 1.44 21.83
C ILE A 75 -10.60 1.78 22.73
N LYS A 76 -10.79 2.70 23.68
CA LYS A 76 -9.75 3.09 24.65
C LYS A 76 -9.27 1.94 25.50
N ALA A 77 -10.18 1.07 25.96
CA ALA A 77 -9.81 -0.12 26.74
C ALA A 77 -8.94 -1.10 25.94
N LYS A 78 -9.26 -1.33 24.67
CA LYS A 78 -8.45 -2.17 23.78
C LYS A 78 -7.11 -1.53 23.45
N LEU A 79 -7.10 -0.21 23.20
CA LEU A 79 -5.87 0.53 22.96
C LEU A 79 -4.94 0.50 24.17
N GLU A 80 -5.47 0.58 25.39
CA GLU A 80 -4.67 0.45 26.61
C GLU A 80 -3.98 -0.92 26.74
N ILE A 81 -4.62 -1.99 26.27
CA ILE A 81 -4.00 -3.32 26.21
C ILE A 81 -2.87 -3.32 25.17
N LEU A 82 -3.12 -2.76 23.98
CA LEU A 82 -2.14 -2.68 22.91
C LEU A 82 -0.90 -1.87 23.32
N ILE A 83 -1.09 -0.75 24.02
CA ILE A 83 0.03 0.08 24.52
C ILE A 83 0.97 -0.75 25.40
N LYS A 84 0.45 -1.63 26.26
CA LYS A 84 1.27 -2.52 27.11
C LYS A 84 2.07 -3.55 26.30
N VAL A 85 1.65 -3.86 25.09
CA VAL A 85 2.39 -4.72 24.15
C VAL A 85 3.47 -3.93 23.41
N ILE A 86 3.22 -2.64 23.15
CA ILE A 86 4.16 -1.73 22.49
C ILE A 86 5.29 -1.34 23.45
N ASP A 87 4.97 -0.99 24.69
CA ASP A 87 5.93 -0.71 25.77
C ASP A 87 6.71 -1.99 26.13
N VAL A 88 7.81 -2.21 25.41
CA VAL A 88 8.62 -3.43 25.52
C VAL A 88 9.51 -3.40 26.75
N ASP A 89 10.07 -2.24 27.11
CA ASP A 89 10.96 -2.08 28.24
C ASP A 89 10.21 -1.88 29.57
N LYS A 90 8.89 -1.68 29.50
CA LYS A 90 7.97 -1.54 30.63
C LYS A 90 8.27 -0.34 31.53
N ASP A 91 8.73 0.74 30.91
CA ASP A 91 8.96 2.00 31.64
C ASP A 91 7.66 2.80 31.86
N GLY A 92 6.55 2.36 31.26
CA GLY A 92 5.22 2.96 31.39
C GLY A 92 4.95 4.06 30.35
N PHE A 93 5.86 4.27 29.43
CA PHE A 93 5.76 5.19 28.30
C PHE A 93 5.91 4.41 26.99
N THR A 94 5.61 5.06 25.89
CA THR A 94 5.86 4.53 24.54
C THR A 94 6.71 5.53 23.78
N ASP A 95 7.92 5.12 23.40
CA ASP A 95 8.81 5.98 22.63
C ASP A 95 8.75 5.74 21.12
N ALA A 96 9.45 6.59 20.34
CA ALA A 96 9.46 6.48 18.88
C ALA A 96 10.03 5.15 18.38
N SER A 97 11.00 4.56 19.08
CA SER A 97 11.62 3.30 18.67
C SER A 97 10.71 2.10 18.89
N GLU A 98 9.92 2.13 19.94
CA GLU A 98 8.93 1.10 20.26
C GLU A 98 7.74 1.15 19.27
N LEU A 99 7.23 2.36 18.98
CA LEU A 99 6.23 2.56 17.94
C LEU A 99 6.73 2.09 16.58
N GLN A 100 7.93 2.49 16.17
CA GLN A 100 8.53 2.06 14.91
C GLN A 100 8.67 0.53 14.82
N ALA A 101 9.18 -0.09 15.89
CA ALA A 101 9.35 -1.55 15.94
C ALA A 101 7.99 -2.27 15.87
N HIS A 102 6.96 -1.71 16.52
CA HIS A 102 5.61 -2.24 16.47
C HIS A 102 5.00 -2.11 15.07
N ILE A 103 5.07 -0.94 14.44
CA ILE A 103 4.58 -0.72 13.07
C ILE A 103 5.23 -1.70 12.09
N LYS A 104 6.56 -1.85 12.13
CA LYS A 104 7.28 -2.82 11.29
C LYS A 104 6.81 -4.26 11.51
N ARG A 105 6.53 -4.63 12.74
CA ARG A 105 6.00 -5.96 13.09
C ARG A 105 4.60 -6.16 12.51
N MET A 106 3.74 -5.13 12.55
CA MET A 106 2.41 -5.18 11.96
C MET A 106 2.45 -5.30 10.44
N GLN A 107 3.26 -4.49 9.78
CA GLN A 107 3.48 -4.56 8.33
C GLN A 107 3.95 -5.95 7.90
N LYS A 108 4.96 -6.49 8.60
CA LYS A 108 5.46 -7.83 8.31
C LYS A 108 4.38 -8.90 8.51
N ARG A 109 3.64 -8.83 9.61
CA ARG A 109 2.56 -9.77 9.90
C ARG A 109 1.46 -9.72 8.84
N TYR A 110 1.09 -8.53 8.39
CA TYR A 110 0.13 -8.33 7.30
C TYR A 110 0.59 -9.06 6.04
N ILE A 111 1.81 -8.79 5.58
CA ILE A 111 2.42 -9.44 4.40
C ILE A 111 2.47 -10.96 4.59
N ASP A 112 2.97 -11.45 5.73
CA ASP A 112 3.06 -12.89 6.01
C ASP A 112 1.68 -13.56 6.01
N ASN A 113 0.65 -12.90 6.54
CA ASN A 113 -0.72 -13.41 6.56
C ASN A 113 -1.33 -13.43 5.15
N ASP A 114 -1.12 -12.38 4.37
CA ASP A 114 -1.63 -12.31 2.99
C ASP A 114 -1.00 -13.39 2.12
N ILE A 115 0.33 -13.57 2.20
CA ILE A 115 1.03 -14.65 1.52
C ILE A 115 0.47 -16.02 1.97
N ASN A 116 0.27 -16.23 3.28
CA ASN A 116 -0.26 -17.49 3.80
C ASN A 116 -1.68 -17.77 3.29
N ASN A 117 -2.54 -16.76 3.35
CA ASN A 117 -3.94 -16.88 2.92
C ASN A 117 -4.03 -17.13 1.42
N SER A 118 -3.31 -16.35 0.62
CA SER A 118 -3.28 -16.50 -0.82
C SER A 118 -2.70 -17.87 -1.24
N TRP A 119 -1.60 -18.28 -0.61
CA TRP A 119 -0.98 -19.59 -0.86
C TRP A 119 -1.90 -20.76 -0.53
N ASN A 120 -2.63 -20.68 0.58
CA ASN A 120 -3.54 -21.75 1.02
C ASN A 120 -4.83 -21.81 0.21
N ASN A 121 -5.18 -20.76 -0.54
CA ASN A 121 -6.38 -20.72 -1.38
C ASN A 121 -6.21 -21.44 -2.73
N PHE A 122 -5.01 -21.86 -3.09
CA PHE A 122 -4.83 -22.70 -4.27
C PHE A 122 -5.40 -24.10 -4.01
N ASP A 123 -6.58 -24.38 -4.62
CA ASP A 123 -7.35 -25.62 -4.42
C ASP A 123 -6.69 -26.89 -4.98
N LYS A 124 -5.66 -26.75 -5.80
CA LYS A 124 -4.97 -27.87 -6.44
C LYS A 124 -3.72 -28.25 -5.70
N PRO A 125 -3.38 -29.55 -5.70
CA PRO A 125 -2.09 -29.97 -5.22
C PRO A 125 -1.02 -29.19 -5.99
N MET A 126 -0.22 -28.45 -5.24
CA MET A 126 1.03 -27.94 -5.72
C MET A 126 1.81 -29.07 -6.40
N THR A 127 2.74 -28.74 -7.24
CA THR A 127 3.61 -29.75 -7.85
C THR A 127 4.16 -30.71 -6.77
N GLU A 128 4.61 -31.90 -7.14
CA GLU A 128 5.13 -32.92 -6.19
C GLU A 128 6.19 -32.38 -5.23
N ASP A 129 6.89 -31.32 -5.63
CA ASP A 129 7.89 -30.59 -4.84
C ASP A 129 7.31 -29.47 -3.96
N GLY A 130 6.00 -29.28 -3.94
CA GLY A 130 5.33 -28.28 -3.12
C GLY A 130 5.43 -26.83 -3.65
N LYS A 131 5.86 -26.64 -4.90
CA LYS A 131 5.94 -25.35 -5.59
C LYS A 131 4.70 -25.09 -6.43
N LEU A 132 4.42 -23.83 -6.74
CA LEU A 132 3.30 -23.38 -7.59
C LEU A 132 3.78 -23.19 -9.03
N SER A 133 3.12 -23.81 -10.00
CA SER A 133 3.40 -23.54 -11.41
C SER A 133 2.61 -22.33 -11.91
N PHE A 134 3.13 -21.61 -12.91
CA PHE A 134 2.44 -20.48 -13.52
C PHE A 134 1.08 -20.89 -14.11
N LYS A 135 1.00 -22.10 -14.62
CA LYS A 135 -0.25 -22.65 -15.13
C LYS A 135 -1.30 -22.82 -14.04
N ASP A 136 -0.93 -23.42 -12.91
CA ASP A 136 -1.87 -23.63 -11.78
C ASP A 136 -2.30 -22.30 -11.18
N TYR A 137 -1.39 -21.31 -11.10
CA TYR A 137 -1.69 -19.93 -10.72
C TYR A 137 -2.75 -19.31 -11.64
N THR A 138 -2.51 -19.33 -12.95
CA THR A 138 -3.44 -18.71 -13.91
C THR A 138 -4.77 -19.43 -14.00
N GLU A 139 -4.80 -20.76 -13.94
CA GLU A 139 -6.05 -21.55 -13.91
C GLU A 139 -6.87 -21.31 -12.64
N SER A 140 -6.20 -21.09 -11.49
CA SER A 140 -6.88 -20.82 -10.23
C SER A 140 -7.52 -19.44 -10.20
N LEU A 141 -6.85 -18.41 -10.72
CA LEU A 141 -7.35 -17.02 -10.68
C LEU A 141 -8.29 -16.68 -11.81
N TYR A 142 -7.97 -17.14 -13.00
CA TYR A 142 -8.65 -16.73 -14.23
C TYR A 142 -9.53 -17.82 -14.84
N GLY A 143 -9.49 -19.04 -14.26
CA GLY A 143 -10.15 -20.21 -14.82
C GLY A 143 -9.45 -20.76 -16.06
N GLN A 144 -10.01 -21.83 -16.64
CA GLN A 144 -9.53 -22.36 -17.92
C GLN A 144 -10.22 -21.62 -19.06
N PRO A 145 -9.49 -20.86 -19.89
CA PRO A 145 -10.09 -20.27 -21.06
C PRO A 145 -10.54 -21.35 -22.03
N SER A 146 -11.76 -21.22 -22.54
CA SER A 146 -12.35 -22.17 -23.50
C SER A 146 -11.57 -22.25 -24.83
N SER A 147 -10.88 -21.15 -25.21
CA SER A 147 -9.88 -21.08 -26.28
C SER A 147 -8.95 -19.87 -26.07
N GLN A 148 -7.68 -19.98 -26.51
CA GLN A 148 -6.74 -18.86 -26.49
C GLN A 148 -7.14 -17.69 -27.40
N ASP A 149 -7.95 -17.96 -28.41
CA ASP A 149 -8.39 -16.96 -29.41
C ASP A 149 -9.54 -16.08 -28.90
N GLU A 150 -10.17 -16.43 -27.75
CA GLU A 150 -11.28 -15.67 -27.14
C GLU A 150 -10.85 -14.73 -26.02
N LEU A 151 -9.56 -14.69 -25.69
CA LEU A 151 -9.06 -13.79 -24.64
C LEU A 151 -9.04 -12.34 -25.15
N SER A 152 -9.62 -11.43 -24.38
CA SER A 152 -9.49 -9.99 -24.68
C SER A 152 -8.01 -9.56 -24.64
N ASP A 153 -7.70 -8.50 -25.36
CA ASP A 153 -6.33 -7.98 -25.37
C ASP A 153 -5.89 -7.51 -23.98
N GLU A 154 -6.81 -6.94 -23.18
CA GLU A 154 -6.59 -6.58 -21.77
C GLU A 154 -6.18 -7.79 -20.90
N TYR A 155 -6.82 -8.95 -21.15
CA TYR A 155 -6.47 -10.16 -20.41
C TYR A 155 -5.09 -10.70 -20.80
N LYS A 156 -4.71 -10.59 -22.07
CA LYS A 156 -3.38 -10.98 -22.55
C LYS A 156 -2.30 -10.09 -21.91
N GLU A 157 -2.54 -8.78 -21.87
CA GLU A 157 -1.62 -7.83 -21.21
C GLU A 157 -1.44 -8.14 -19.73
N LEU A 158 -2.52 -8.50 -19.02
CA LEU A 158 -2.47 -8.88 -17.62
C LEU A 158 -1.62 -10.16 -17.43
N LEU A 159 -1.86 -11.19 -18.26
CA LEU A 159 -1.07 -12.42 -18.22
C LEU A 159 0.40 -12.20 -18.56
N ASP A 160 0.70 -11.32 -19.50
CA ASP A 160 2.09 -10.99 -19.88
C ASP A 160 2.80 -10.25 -18.73
N ARG A 161 2.11 -9.35 -18.03
CA ARG A 161 2.62 -8.67 -16.83
C ARG A 161 2.90 -9.68 -15.71
N ASP A 162 1.91 -10.53 -15.40
CA ASP A 162 2.07 -11.56 -14.39
C ASP A 162 3.21 -12.52 -14.74
N LYS A 163 3.35 -12.89 -16.02
CA LYS A 163 4.43 -13.76 -16.46
C LYS A 163 5.81 -13.11 -16.34
N HIS A 164 5.89 -11.81 -16.63
CA HIS A 164 7.13 -11.06 -16.46
C HIS A 164 7.53 -11.02 -14.98
N ARG A 165 6.59 -10.66 -14.09
CA ARG A 165 6.79 -10.63 -12.64
C ARG A 165 7.14 -12.01 -12.09
N TRP A 166 6.46 -13.06 -12.57
CA TRP A 166 6.72 -14.46 -12.22
C TRP A 166 8.16 -14.87 -12.50
N ASN A 167 8.64 -14.60 -13.71
CA ASN A 167 9.99 -14.96 -14.12
C ASN A 167 11.08 -14.23 -13.31
N LYS A 168 10.75 -13.06 -12.77
CA LYS A 168 11.70 -12.31 -11.92
C LYS A 168 11.66 -12.77 -10.47
N ALA A 169 10.53 -13.27 -10.01
CA ALA A 169 10.37 -13.84 -8.67
C ALA A 169 10.93 -15.27 -8.57
N ASP A 170 11.01 -15.99 -9.68
CA ASP A 170 11.61 -17.34 -9.81
C ASP A 170 13.14 -17.23 -9.73
N LEU A 171 13.66 -17.30 -8.52
CA LEU A 171 15.08 -17.04 -8.23
C LEU A 171 15.99 -18.22 -8.59
N ASP A 172 15.46 -19.45 -8.52
CA ASP A 172 16.18 -20.66 -8.88
C ASP A 172 15.96 -21.10 -10.34
N GLU A 173 15.16 -20.31 -11.10
CA GLU A 173 14.89 -20.47 -12.53
C GLU A 173 14.30 -21.84 -12.90
N ASP A 174 13.54 -22.47 -11.99
CA ASP A 174 12.93 -23.79 -12.24
C ASP A 174 11.55 -23.71 -12.93
N GLY A 175 11.05 -22.49 -13.17
CA GLY A 175 9.77 -22.20 -13.82
C GLY A 175 8.56 -22.27 -12.89
N LYS A 176 8.79 -22.45 -11.60
CA LYS A 176 7.78 -22.50 -10.54
C LYS A 176 8.15 -21.55 -9.42
N LEU A 177 7.22 -21.26 -8.53
CA LEU A 177 7.50 -20.47 -7.33
C LEU A 177 7.37 -21.34 -6.08
N SER A 178 8.36 -21.29 -5.22
CA SER A 178 8.24 -21.65 -3.80
C SER A 178 7.34 -20.62 -3.11
N LYS A 179 6.95 -20.89 -1.87
CA LYS A 179 6.14 -19.94 -1.11
C LYS A 179 6.86 -18.61 -0.86
N GLU A 180 8.16 -18.66 -0.64
CA GLU A 180 9.02 -17.49 -0.46
C GLU A 180 9.10 -16.66 -1.75
N GLU A 181 9.29 -17.29 -2.90
CA GLU A 181 9.30 -16.64 -4.21
C GLU A 181 7.94 -16.09 -4.58
N TYR A 182 6.86 -16.82 -4.26
CA TYR A 182 5.50 -16.33 -4.40
C TYR A 182 5.24 -15.10 -3.54
N GLY A 183 5.86 -15.02 -2.37
CA GLY A 183 5.84 -13.81 -1.54
C GLY A 183 6.42 -12.61 -2.26
N CYS A 184 7.55 -12.74 -2.96
CA CYS A 184 8.13 -11.68 -3.80
C CYS A 184 7.26 -11.35 -5.02
N PHE A 185 6.59 -12.34 -5.59
CA PHE A 185 5.63 -12.12 -6.68
C PHE A 185 4.41 -11.33 -6.23
N LEU A 186 3.85 -11.70 -5.08
CA LEU A 186 2.64 -11.08 -4.52
C LEU A 186 2.91 -9.69 -3.93
N HIS A 187 4.05 -9.53 -3.25
CA HIS A 187 4.50 -8.31 -2.57
C HIS A 187 5.86 -7.84 -3.11
N PRO A 188 5.93 -7.40 -4.37
CA PRO A 188 7.19 -7.00 -4.98
C PRO A 188 7.84 -5.81 -4.26
N GLU A 189 7.04 -4.93 -3.63
CA GLU A 189 7.50 -3.80 -2.83
C GLU A 189 8.26 -4.22 -1.57
N SER A 190 8.00 -5.42 -1.05
CA SER A 190 8.69 -5.96 0.12
C SER A 190 9.96 -6.74 -0.23
N CYS A 191 10.20 -6.97 -1.52
CA CYS A 191 11.29 -7.79 -2.04
C CYS A 191 12.27 -6.93 -2.85
N PRO A 192 13.48 -6.60 -2.34
CA PRO A 192 14.43 -5.74 -3.04
C PRO A 192 14.83 -6.22 -4.45
N LEU A 193 14.73 -7.53 -4.69
CA LEU A 193 15.04 -8.13 -6.00
C LEU A 193 13.98 -7.77 -7.06
N MET A 194 12.79 -7.37 -6.64
CA MET A 194 11.69 -6.99 -7.52
C MET A 194 11.67 -5.49 -7.87
N ALA A 195 12.58 -4.70 -7.33
CA ALA A 195 12.61 -3.25 -7.53
C ALA A 195 12.62 -2.85 -9.01
N ASP A 196 13.42 -3.54 -9.83
CA ASP A 196 13.51 -3.24 -11.26
C ASP A 196 12.22 -3.61 -12.01
N VAL A 197 11.48 -4.62 -11.54
CA VAL A 197 10.18 -5.00 -12.10
C VAL A 197 9.16 -3.89 -11.84
N ILE A 198 9.09 -3.37 -10.60
CA ILE A 198 8.20 -2.27 -10.24
C ILE A 198 8.47 -1.06 -11.15
N VAL A 199 9.75 -0.72 -11.33
CA VAL A 199 10.15 0.39 -12.21
C VAL A 199 9.75 0.14 -13.66
N GLU A 200 9.96 -1.07 -14.19
CA GLU A 200 9.60 -1.44 -15.55
C GLU A 200 8.08 -1.40 -15.79
N GLU A 201 7.30 -1.90 -14.85
CA GLU A 201 5.83 -1.87 -14.91
C GLU A 201 5.32 -0.42 -14.83
N THR A 202 5.82 0.37 -13.87
CA THR A 202 5.43 1.78 -13.72
C THR A 202 5.81 2.59 -14.96
N MET A 203 7.00 2.39 -15.49
CA MET A 203 7.44 3.03 -16.73
C MET A 203 6.48 2.73 -17.88
N LYS A 204 6.14 1.45 -18.08
CA LYS A 204 5.19 1.02 -19.12
C LYS A 204 3.80 1.66 -18.94
N ASP A 205 3.39 1.87 -17.69
CA ASP A 205 2.08 2.44 -17.38
C ASP A 205 2.03 3.96 -17.53
N ILE A 206 3.10 4.69 -17.18
CA ILE A 206 3.12 6.17 -17.16
C ILE A 206 3.70 6.76 -18.44
N ASP A 207 4.79 6.21 -19.00
CA ASP A 207 5.42 6.67 -20.23
C ASP A 207 4.53 6.37 -21.45
N LYS A 208 3.65 7.28 -21.78
CA LYS A 208 2.68 7.12 -22.87
C LYS A 208 3.28 7.40 -24.23
N ASN A 209 4.31 8.25 -24.28
CA ASN A 209 4.97 8.61 -25.52
C ASN A 209 6.07 7.61 -25.92
N GLY A 210 6.50 6.71 -25.01
CA GLY A 210 7.47 5.66 -25.23
C GLY A 210 8.91 6.17 -25.39
N ASP A 211 9.24 7.33 -24.80
CA ASP A 211 10.58 7.91 -24.91
C ASP A 211 11.56 7.41 -23.83
N GLY A 212 11.09 6.59 -22.89
CA GLY A 212 11.88 5.99 -21.83
C GLY A 212 12.07 6.88 -20.60
N PHE A 213 11.31 7.97 -20.51
CA PHE A 213 11.28 8.89 -19.40
C PHE A 213 9.84 9.14 -18.97
N VAL A 214 9.64 9.72 -17.80
CA VAL A 214 8.32 10.18 -17.34
C VAL A 214 8.38 11.69 -17.22
N ASP A 215 7.71 12.41 -18.13
CA ASP A 215 7.62 13.85 -18.06
C ASP A 215 6.52 14.32 -17.06
N LEU A 216 6.51 15.62 -16.76
CA LEU A 216 5.56 16.19 -15.81
C LEU A 216 4.10 15.98 -16.23
N ASP A 217 3.81 16.02 -17.52
CA ASP A 217 2.43 15.90 -18.01
C ASP A 217 1.98 14.43 -17.95
N GLU A 218 2.84 13.49 -18.27
CA GLU A 218 2.60 12.05 -18.09
C GLU A 218 2.39 11.70 -16.64
N TYR A 219 3.28 12.19 -15.75
CA TYR A 219 3.18 12.01 -14.31
C TYR A 219 1.86 12.52 -13.75
N ILE A 220 1.44 13.73 -14.11
CA ILE A 220 0.19 14.30 -13.62
C ILE A 220 -1.03 13.62 -14.25
N THR A 221 -0.99 13.28 -15.54
CA THR A 221 -2.12 12.66 -16.23
C THR A 221 -2.43 11.27 -15.70
N ASP A 222 -1.43 10.57 -15.18
CA ASP A 222 -1.66 9.28 -14.52
C ASP A 222 -2.51 9.42 -13.25
N MET A 223 -2.28 10.48 -12.46
CA MET A 223 -2.98 10.73 -11.20
C MET A 223 -4.28 11.50 -11.36
N TYR A 224 -4.30 12.47 -12.26
CA TYR A 224 -5.40 13.42 -12.40
C TYR A 224 -5.69 13.71 -13.86
N ARG A 225 -6.93 13.45 -14.25
CA ARG A 225 -7.49 13.83 -15.55
C ARG A 225 -8.66 14.79 -15.30
N ALA A 226 -8.52 16.02 -15.77
CA ALA A 226 -9.57 17.05 -15.62
C ALA A 226 -10.93 16.59 -16.18
N GLU A 227 -10.92 15.69 -17.16
CA GLU A 227 -12.09 15.10 -17.80
C GLU A 227 -12.94 14.25 -16.83
N ASP A 228 -12.31 13.66 -15.82
CA ASP A 228 -12.96 12.83 -14.82
C ASP A 228 -13.69 13.71 -13.75
N TYR A 229 -13.38 15.01 -13.71
CA TYR A 229 -13.92 15.98 -12.74
C TYR A 229 -14.62 17.18 -13.43
N PRO A 230 -15.67 16.98 -14.22
CA PRO A 230 -16.28 18.02 -15.04
C PRO A 230 -16.88 19.19 -14.25
N GLU A 231 -17.13 19.00 -12.97
CA GLU A 231 -17.66 20.02 -12.05
C GLU A 231 -16.57 20.97 -11.53
N GLN A 232 -15.30 20.55 -11.61
CA GLN A 232 -14.14 21.33 -11.14
C GLN A 232 -13.67 22.26 -12.24
N LYS A 233 -13.74 23.58 -11.99
CA LYS A 233 -13.31 24.62 -12.96
C LYS A 233 -11.82 24.93 -12.91
N GLU A 234 -11.19 24.58 -11.82
CA GLU A 234 -9.76 24.85 -11.58
C GLU A 234 -9.05 23.57 -11.14
N GLU A 235 -7.78 23.47 -11.47
CA GLU A 235 -6.94 22.37 -11.02
C GLU A 235 -6.85 22.35 -9.48
N PRO A 236 -7.09 21.21 -8.83
CA PRO A 236 -7.01 21.08 -7.36
C PRO A 236 -5.66 21.53 -6.80
N GLU A 237 -5.64 22.04 -5.57
CA GLU A 237 -4.40 22.47 -4.92
C GLU A 237 -3.39 21.31 -4.73
N TRP A 238 -3.88 20.09 -4.48
CA TRP A 238 -3.01 18.93 -4.38
C TRP A 238 -2.28 18.63 -5.69
N VAL A 239 -2.91 18.81 -6.85
CA VAL A 239 -2.27 18.64 -8.17
C VAL A 239 -1.19 19.69 -8.39
N LYS A 240 -1.45 20.95 -8.00
CA LYS A 240 -0.45 22.02 -8.06
C LYS A 240 0.76 21.71 -7.16
N SER A 241 0.49 21.16 -5.97
CA SER A 241 1.54 20.69 -5.05
C SER A 241 2.36 19.55 -5.65
N GLU A 242 1.70 18.57 -6.33
CA GLU A 242 2.40 17.47 -7.00
C GLU A 242 3.29 17.97 -8.16
N ARG A 243 2.83 18.94 -8.93
CA ARG A 243 3.67 19.59 -9.97
C ARG A 243 4.92 20.26 -9.39
N GLN A 244 4.78 20.83 -8.19
CA GLN A 244 5.93 21.42 -7.50
C GLN A 244 6.86 20.33 -6.96
N MET A 245 6.30 19.28 -6.36
CA MET A 245 7.04 18.12 -5.85
C MET A 245 7.85 17.43 -6.95
N PHE A 246 7.26 17.25 -8.13
CA PHE A 246 7.97 16.71 -9.28
C PHE A 246 9.25 17.51 -9.56
N LYS A 247 9.13 18.82 -9.73
CA LYS A 247 10.24 19.72 -10.09
C LYS A 247 11.31 19.89 -9.02
N GLU A 248 10.92 19.78 -7.74
CA GLU A 248 11.83 20.07 -6.62
C GLU A 248 12.52 18.81 -6.10
N HIS A 249 11.85 17.64 -6.20
CA HIS A 249 12.28 16.47 -5.47
C HIS A 249 12.36 15.19 -6.30
N ARG A 250 11.60 15.06 -7.42
CA ARG A 250 11.59 13.84 -8.22
C ARG A 250 12.56 13.94 -9.39
N ASP A 251 12.44 15.00 -10.17
CA ASP A 251 13.38 15.41 -11.21
C ASP A 251 14.62 16.05 -10.55
N LYS A 252 15.62 15.22 -10.22
CA LYS A 252 16.78 15.63 -9.42
C LYS A 252 17.82 16.39 -10.23
N ASP A 253 18.02 15.98 -11.48
CA ASP A 253 18.96 16.63 -12.39
C ASP A 253 18.35 17.85 -13.08
N LYS A 254 17.02 18.05 -12.92
CA LYS A 254 16.25 19.20 -13.43
C LYS A 254 16.21 19.29 -14.94
N ASP A 255 16.17 18.16 -15.60
CA ASP A 255 16.02 18.09 -17.05
C ASP A 255 14.56 18.16 -17.52
N GLY A 256 13.60 18.14 -16.57
CA GLY A 256 12.15 18.23 -16.79
C GLY A 256 11.45 16.88 -16.89
N LYS A 257 12.15 15.79 -16.68
CA LYS A 257 11.67 14.43 -16.75
C LYS A 257 12.20 13.62 -15.57
N MET A 258 11.62 12.44 -15.31
CA MET A 258 12.23 11.43 -14.46
C MET A 258 12.80 10.31 -15.34
N ASP A 259 14.07 10.03 -15.16
CA ASP A 259 14.70 8.85 -15.70
C ASP A 259 14.39 7.59 -14.84
N ARG A 260 14.92 6.43 -15.24
CA ARG A 260 14.70 5.17 -14.55
C ARG A 260 15.21 5.17 -13.09
N GLU A 261 16.31 5.83 -12.81
CA GLU A 261 16.92 5.89 -11.48
C GLU A 261 16.14 6.84 -10.56
N GLU A 262 15.69 7.96 -11.08
CA GLU A 262 14.82 8.90 -10.35
C GLU A 262 13.47 8.31 -10.07
N LEU A 263 12.89 7.60 -11.05
CA LEU A 263 11.65 6.83 -10.87
C LEU A 263 11.82 5.75 -9.80
N LYS A 264 12.94 5.01 -9.81
CA LYS A 264 13.25 3.99 -8.81
C LYS A 264 13.35 4.58 -7.41
N GLU A 265 14.05 5.72 -7.28
CA GLU A 265 14.19 6.37 -5.98
C GLU A 265 12.88 6.96 -5.48
N TRP A 266 12.00 7.40 -6.39
CA TRP A 266 10.67 7.81 -6.04
C TRP A 266 9.80 6.64 -5.57
N LEU A 267 9.78 5.53 -6.31
CA LEU A 267 8.93 4.37 -6.00
C LEU A 267 9.42 3.59 -4.78
N MET A 268 10.74 3.46 -4.62
CA MET A 268 11.38 2.67 -3.58
C MET A 268 12.53 3.44 -2.92
N PRO A 269 12.23 4.50 -2.16
CA PRO A 269 13.27 5.30 -1.51
C PRO A 269 14.04 4.46 -0.49
N THR A 270 15.31 4.24 -0.74
CA THR A 270 16.19 3.43 0.15
C THR A 270 16.50 4.11 1.48
N ASN A 271 16.33 5.43 1.55
CA ASN A 271 16.67 6.25 2.70
C ASN A 271 15.45 6.73 3.50
N PHE A 272 14.26 6.22 3.20
CA PHE A 272 13.04 6.62 3.87
C PHE A 272 12.40 5.42 4.59
N ASP A 273 12.27 5.53 5.90
CA ASP A 273 11.62 4.55 6.75
C ASP A 273 10.22 5.06 7.14
N HIS A 274 9.19 4.50 6.50
CA HIS A 274 7.80 4.88 6.75
C HIS A 274 7.38 4.67 8.21
N ALA A 275 7.84 3.59 8.84
CA ALA A 275 7.52 3.32 10.22
C ALA A 275 8.20 4.33 11.17
N GLU A 276 9.40 4.79 10.83
CA GLU A 276 10.07 5.86 11.57
C GLU A 276 9.33 7.19 11.39
N ALA A 277 8.93 7.53 10.18
CA ALA A 277 8.19 8.76 9.90
C ALA A 277 6.85 8.80 10.64
N GLU A 278 6.09 7.71 10.59
CA GLU A 278 4.82 7.57 11.29
C GLU A 278 5.00 7.64 12.82
N SER A 279 5.98 6.93 13.37
CA SER A 279 6.23 6.95 14.81
C SER A 279 6.56 8.35 15.30
N ARG A 280 7.40 9.10 14.57
CA ARG A 280 7.72 10.50 14.91
C ARG A 280 6.52 11.44 14.77
N HIS A 281 5.67 11.19 13.78
CA HIS A 281 4.44 11.94 13.57
C HIS A 281 3.47 11.76 14.73
N LEU A 282 3.26 10.51 15.17
CA LEU A 282 2.41 10.20 16.32
C LEU A 282 2.92 10.83 17.63
N ILE A 283 4.22 10.77 17.87
CA ILE A 283 4.84 11.47 19.00
C ILE A 283 4.58 12.99 18.90
N HIS A 284 4.84 13.59 17.74
CA HIS A 284 4.66 15.03 17.55
C HIS A 284 3.23 15.51 17.79
N ILE A 285 2.23 14.68 17.49
CA ILE A 285 0.81 15.05 17.67
C ILE A 285 0.35 14.84 19.10
N ALA A 286 0.80 13.76 19.76
CA ALA A 286 0.21 13.31 21.00
C ALA A 286 1.06 13.60 22.26
N ASP A 287 2.32 14.02 22.13
CA ASP A 287 3.21 14.40 23.22
C ASP A 287 2.83 15.81 23.73
N ASP A 288 1.88 15.85 24.66
CA ASP A 288 1.30 17.08 25.18
C ASP A 288 2.28 17.82 26.11
N ASP A 289 3.15 17.09 26.82
CA ASP A 289 4.10 17.66 27.77
C ASP A 289 5.51 17.87 27.20
N SER A 290 5.71 17.43 25.95
CA SER A 290 6.95 17.58 25.16
C SER A 290 8.16 16.90 25.80
N ASP A 291 7.96 15.72 26.42
CA ASP A 291 9.04 14.94 27.03
C ASP A 291 9.70 13.97 26.02
N GLY A 292 9.12 13.85 24.80
CA GLY A 292 9.61 13.01 23.70
C GLY A 292 9.14 11.56 23.76
N LYS A 293 8.22 11.23 24.65
CA LYS A 293 7.58 9.93 24.84
C LYS A 293 6.07 10.11 24.96
N LEU A 294 5.33 9.04 24.95
CA LEU A 294 3.88 9.05 25.13
C LEU A 294 3.50 8.26 26.37
N SER A 295 2.87 8.91 27.32
CA SER A 295 2.19 8.23 28.40
C SER A 295 0.92 7.55 27.90
N VAL A 296 0.41 6.55 28.63
CA VAL A 296 -0.89 5.90 28.35
C VAL A 296 -2.00 6.96 28.25
N LYS A 297 -1.95 7.99 29.09
CA LYS A 297 -2.95 9.05 29.11
C LYS A 297 -2.94 9.84 27.79
N GLU A 298 -1.81 10.26 27.31
CA GLU A 298 -1.66 11.03 26.07
C GLU A 298 -2.18 10.22 24.87
N ILE A 299 -1.81 8.95 24.76
CA ILE A 299 -2.32 8.07 23.70
C ILE A 299 -3.85 7.95 23.77
N LEU A 300 -4.43 7.80 24.98
CA LEU A 300 -5.86 7.68 25.15
C LEU A 300 -6.61 9.01 24.94
N ASP A 301 -5.99 10.13 25.19
CA ASP A 301 -6.57 11.45 24.93
C ASP A 301 -6.58 11.75 23.40
N HIS A 302 -5.58 11.25 22.68
CA HIS A 302 -5.48 11.32 21.21
C HIS A 302 -5.91 10.02 20.49
N TYR A 303 -6.78 9.20 21.09
CA TYR A 303 -7.09 7.85 20.62
C TYR A 303 -7.53 7.76 19.15
N GLU A 304 -8.23 8.76 18.62
CA GLU A 304 -8.70 8.79 17.23
C GLU A 304 -7.53 8.76 16.25
N THR A 305 -6.46 9.50 16.55
CA THR A 305 -5.22 9.50 15.75
C THR A 305 -4.58 8.12 15.72
N PHE A 306 -4.50 7.44 16.87
CA PHE A 306 -3.93 6.09 16.94
C PHE A 306 -4.79 5.05 16.25
N VAL A 307 -6.11 5.12 16.37
CA VAL A 307 -7.04 4.22 15.67
C VAL A 307 -6.92 4.36 14.16
N GLY A 308 -6.72 5.57 13.66
CA GLY A 308 -6.52 5.84 12.23
C GLY A 308 -5.10 5.61 11.72
N SER A 309 -4.18 5.07 12.54
CA SER A 309 -2.77 4.91 12.21
C SER A 309 -2.37 3.45 11.98
N GLN A 310 -1.16 3.24 11.47
CA GLN A 310 -0.58 1.90 11.29
C GLN A 310 -0.33 1.18 12.62
N VAL A 311 -0.28 1.88 13.75
CA VAL A 311 -0.12 1.28 15.08
C VAL A 311 -1.24 0.28 15.39
N THR A 312 -2.44 0.56 14.93
CA THR A 312 -3.61 -0.31 15.13
C THR A 312 -4.01 -1.04 13.86
N ASP A 313 -3.20 -1.00 12.81
CA ASP A 313 -3.56 -1.47 11.48
C ASP A 313 -4.89 -0.86 11.03
N TYR A 314 -4.97 0.47 11.14
CA TYR A 314 -6.15 1.28 10.87
C TYR A 314 -7.41 0.80 11.61
N GLY A 315 -7.22 0.33 12.84
CA GLY A 315 -8.30 -0.14 13.72
C GLY A 315 -8.62 -1.63 13.60
N GLU A 316 -8.08 -2.34 12.61
CA GLU A 316 -8.36 -3.77 12.41
C GLU A 316 -7.96 -4.61 13.62
N GLN A 317 -6.82 -4.29 14.24
CA GLN A 317 -6.33 -4.96 15.44
C GLN A 317 -7.27 -4.81 16.65
N LEU A 318 -8.00 -3.71 16.70
CA LEU A 318 -8.95 -3.45 17.78
C LEU A 318 -10.27 -4.19 17.60
N GLN A 319 -10.55 -4.71 16.41
CA GLN A 319 -11.80 -5.42 16.12
C GLN A 319 -11.65 -6.94 16.15
N LYS A 320 -10.67 -7.47 15.41
CA LYS A 320 -10.58 -8.90 15.08
C LYS A 320 -9.78 -9.72 16.10
N HIS A 321 -8.93 -9.07 16.89
CA HIS A 321 -8.03 -9.77 17.82
C HIS A 321 -8.18 -9.27 19.25
N ASP A 322 -7.92 -10.17 20.20
CA ASP A 322 -7.58 -9.74 21.55
C ASP A 322 -6.19 -9.07 21.45
N PRO A 323 -6.06 -7.77 21.75
CA PRO A 323 -4.78 -7.07 21.70
C PRO A 323 -3.68 -7.73 22.52
N ALA A 324 -4.04 -8.58 23.51
CA ALA A 324 -3.09 -9.34 24.31
C ALA A 324 -2.47 -10.54 23.56
N GLU A 325 -3.01 -10.91 22.39
CA GLU A 325 -2.48 -12.00 21.54
C GLU A 325 -1.51 -11.49 20.45
N LEU A 326 -1.25 -10.18 20.41
CA LEU A 326 -0.34 -9.51 19.49
C LEU A 326 1.10 -9.47 20.03
#